data_33fe53d0549be67208581d958c9b282d
#
_entry.id   33fe53d0549be67208581d958c9b282d
#
_cell.length_a   1.000
_cell.length_b   1.000
_cell.length_c   1.000
_cell.angle_alpha   90.00
_cell.angle_beta   90.00
_cell.angle_gamma   90.00
#
_symmetry.space_group_name_H-M   'P 1'
#
loop_
_entity.id
_entity.type
_entity.pdbx_description
1 polymer ?
#
loop_
_entity_poly.entity_id
_entity_poly.type
_entity_poly.pdbx_seq_one_letter_code
_entity_poly.pdbx_strand_id
1 'polypeptide(L)'
;MVKIKPFCGIRPPKQYASEVASRPYDVLNSAEAKAEATERSLLHIIKPEIDFEPIADEHSQEVYDKAVENFRAWREKGWLEQDPGEYYYIYAQTMDGRTQYGLTMCCHYEDYLSGAIKKHELTRPDKEEDRMIHVRNQQANIEPVFFAYPDNAEIDAIVADVVKNNAPEYDFTAADGFGHKLWVIRDKKTNDRITEIFAGIPALYVADGHHRTAAAARVGQECQAKNPGHTGNEEYCYFLAVTFPAGQLRIIDYNRVVKDLNGLTPEQLLEKLAESFTVEDKGTEEYRPTGLHNFSMYLGGHWYSLTAKPGTYDDNDPIGVLDVTVLSNLVLDKILDIKDLRTSKRIDFVGGIRGLGELKRRVDSGEMKAAFALYPVSMQQLINIADTGNIMPPKTTWFEPKLRSGVVIHSFEE
;
A
#
# COMPACT_ATOMS: atom_id res chain seq x y z
N MET A 1 -5.78 15.75 16.34
CA MET A 1 -6.88 16.05 15.40
C MET A 1 -6.24 16.21 14.04
N VAL A 2 -6.81 15.59 13.03
CA VAL A 2 -6.22 15.53 11.71
C VAL A 2 -6.49 16.81 10.92
N LYS A 3 -5.48 17.34 10.23
CA LYS A 3 -5.60 18.53 9.35
C LYS A 3 -5.62 18.08 7.90
N ILE A 4 -6.71 18.35 7.22
CA ILE A 4 -6.87 18.09 5.79
C ILE A 4 -7.33 19.33 5.05
N LYS A 5 -7.13 19.36 3.73
CA LYS A 5 -7.73 20.38 2.87
C LYS A 5 -8.10 19.84 1.48
N PRO A 6 -9.07 20.46 0.80
CA PRO A 6 -9.27 20.31 -0.64
C PRO A 6 -8.09 20.96 -1.38
N PHE A 7 -7.90 20.61 -2.65
CA PHE A 7 -6.78 21.11 -3.45
C PHE A 7 -7.12 21.21 -4.94
N CYS A 8 -6.35 21.98 -5.69
CA CYS A 8 -6.43 22.07 -7.14
C CYS A 8 -5.72 20.86 -7.77
N GLY A 9 -6.44 19.75 -7.92
CA GLY A 9 -5.86 18.51 -8.43
C GLY A 9 -5.39 18.63 -9.89
N ILE A 10 -4.23 18.07 -10.20
CA ILE A 10 -3.77 17.86 -11.56
C ILE A 10 -4.17 16.46 -11.98
N ARG A 11 -4.90 16.34 -13.09
CA ARG A 11 -5.45 15.06 -13.51
C ARG A 11 -5.64 14.97 -15.03
N PRO A 12 -5.68 13.75 -15.61
CA PRO A 12 -5.89 13.62 -17.05
C PRO A 12 -7.29 14.06 -17.47
N PRO A 13 -7.46 14.59 -18.70
CA PRO A 13 -8.75 14.65 -19.36
C PRO A 13 -9.42 13.27 -19.37
N LYS A 14 -10.76 13.25 -19.31
CA LYS A 14 -11.55 12.02 -19.19
C LYS A 14 -11.15 10.91 -20.17
N GLN A 15 -10.87 11.29 -21.42
CA GLN A 15 -10.51 10.35 -22.49
C GLN A 15 -9.14 9.67 -22.28
N TYR A 16 -8.28 10.22 -21.45
CA TYR A 16 -6.95 9.67 -21.17
C TYR A 16 -6.84 9.00 -19.79
N ALA A 17 -7.88 9.10 -18.96
CA ALA A 17 -7.82 8.65 -17.58
C ALA A 17 -7.42 7.17 -17.42
N SER A 18 -7.97 6.29 -18.25
CA SER A 18 -7.64 4.85 -18.21
C SER A 18 -6.23 4.52 -18.70
N GLU A 19 -5.66 5.34 -19.58
CA GLU A 19 -4.31 5.15 -20.11
C GLU A 19 -3.26 5.71 -19.15
N VAL A 20 -3.54 6.87 -18.54
CA VAL A 20 -2.65 7.52 -17.57
C VAL A 20 -2.58 6.75 -16.27
N ALA A 21 -3.72 6.26 -15.75
CA ALA A 21 -3.81 5.58 -14.47
C ALA A 21 -2.94 4.31 -14.44
N SER A 22 -1.84 4.36 -13.70
CA SER A 22 -0.82 3.31 -13.67
C SER A 22 -0.73 2.65 -12.29
N ARG A 23 -0.21 1.42 -12.25
CA ARG A 23 0.14 0.75 -10.99
C ARG A 23 1.22 1.55 -10.27
N PRO A 24 1.27 1.52 -8.92
CA PRO A 24 2.30 2.25 -8.18
C PRO A 24 3.71 1.70 -8.46
N TYR A 25 4.71 2.55 -8.27
CA TYR A 25 6.10 2.28 -8.63
C TYR A 25 6.70 1.02 -8.00
N ASP A 26 6.23 0.63 -6.81
CA ASP A 26 6.80 -0.43 -5.98
C ASP A 26 6.23 -1.84 -6.26
N VAL A 27 5.27 -1.95 -7.16
CA VAL A 27 4.68 -3.25 -7.55
C VAL A 27 5.20 -3.77 -8.90
N LEU A 28 6.03 -2.99 -9.60
CA LEU A 28 6.62 -3.32 -10.89
C LEU A 28 8.14 -3.14 -10.85
N ASN A 29 8.89 -4.10 -11.37
CA ASN A 29 10.28 -3.83 -11.73
C ASN A 29 10.35 -3.03 -13.05
N SER A 30 11.53 -2.49 -13.39
CA SER A 30 11.68 -1.60 -14.54
C SER A 30 11.41 -2.30 -15.89
N ALA A 31 11.71 -3.59 -16.01
CA ALA A 31 11.40 -4.35 -17.22
C ALA A 31 9.88 -4.59 -17.37
N GLU A 32 9.20 -4.91 -16.28
CA GLU A 32 7.74 -5.04 -16.25
C GLU A 32 7.06 -3.70 -16.56
N ALA A 33 7.55 -2.62 -15.96
CA ALA A 33 7.06 -1.28 -16.20
C ALA A 33 7.22 -0.87 -17.68
N LYS A 34 8.38 -1.14 -18.29
CA LYS A 34 8.62 -0.88 -19.72
C LYS A 34 7.69 -1.69 -20.63
N ALA A 35 7.42 -2.95 -20.27
CA ALA A 35 6.53 -3.81 -21.03
C ALA A 35 5.05 -3.40 -20.92
N GLU A 36 4.65 -2.81 -19.79
CA GLU A 36 3.27 -2.38 -19.52
C GLU A 36 2.99 -0.96 -20.03
N ALA A 37 4.01 -0.09 -20.09
CA ALA A 37 3.84 1.32 -20.39
C ALA A 37 3.32 1.54 -21.82
N THR A 38 2.24 2.32 -21.94
CA THR A 38 1.78 2.93 -23.19
C THR A 38 2.28 4.37 -23.27
N GLU A 39 2.06 5.06 -24.38
CA GLU A 39 2.53 6.45 -24.60
C GLU A 39 2.15 7.43 -23.48
N ARG A 40 0.97 7.23 -22.85
CA ARG A 40 0.47 8.09 -21.78
C ARG A 40 0.43 7.39 -20.42
N SER A 41 1.12 6.27 -20.27
CA SER A 41 1.22 5.63 -18.96
C SER A 41 1.99 6.51 -17.99
N LEU A 42 1.45 6.75 -16.79
CA LEU A 42 2.18 7.53 -15.76
C LEU A 42 3.51 6.88 -15.35
N LEU A 43 3.73 5.62 -15.73
CA LEU A 43 5.02 4.94 -15.52
C LEU A 43 6.20 5.75 -16.07
N HIS A 44 6.02 6.52 -17.15
CA HIS A 44 7.05 7.43 -17.67
C HIS A 44 7.44 8.56 -16.70
N ILE A 45 6.61 8.84 -15.69
CA ILE A 45 6.87 9.89 -14.68
C ILE A 45 7.34 9.26 -13.36
N ILE A 46 6.78 8.11 -12.96
CA ILE A 46 7.09 7.47 -11.68
C ILE A 46 8.20 6.42 -11.75
N LYS A 47 8.51 5.92 -12.95
CA LYS A 47 9.60 4.98 -13.29
C LYS A 47 10.29 5.41 -14.59
N PRO A 48 10.83 6.65 -14.66
CA PRO A 48 11.30 7.24 -15.92
C PRO A 48 12.54 6.56 -16.50
N GLU A 49 13.20 5.68 -15.76
CA GLU A 49 14.31 4.82 -16.25
C GLU A 49 13.90 3.97 -17.46
N ILE A 50 12.57 3.72 -17.64
CA ILE A 50 12.06 2.95 -18.80
C ILE A 50 12.17 3.70 -20.12
N ASP A 51 12.36 5.02 -20.10
CA ASP A 51 12.52 5.86 -21.29
C ASP A 51 13.92 5.79 -21.90
N PHE A 52 14.85 5.12 -21.23
CA PHE A 52 16.22 4.96 -21.68
C PHE A 52 16.46 3.61 -22.39
N GLU A 53 17.43 3.59 -23.32
CA GLU A 53 17.84 2.38 -24.03
C GLU A 53 19.37 2.25 -24.00
N PRO A 54 19.93 1.30 -23.22
CA PRO A 54 19.24 0.36 -22.33
C PRO A 54 18.54 1.08 -21.14
N ILE A 55 17.68 0.36 -20.42
CA ILE A 55 17.05 0.87 -19.19
C ILE A 55 18.14 1.41 -18.25
N ALA A 56 17.99 2.66 -17.81
CA ALA A 56 18.94 3.33 -16.95
C ALA A 56 18.89 2.85 -15.49
N ASP A 57 19.87 3.23 -14.70
CA ASP A 57 19.82 3.06 -13.23
C ASP A 57 18.73 3.96 -12.65
N GLU A 58 17.71 3.35 -12.00
CA GLU A 58 16.55 4.06 -11.42
C GLU A 58 16.93 5.15 -10.41
N HIS A 59 18.16 5.14 -9.90
CA HIS A 59 18.67 6.13 -8.93
C HIS A 59 19.64 7.14 -9.52
N SER A 60 19.80 7.18 -10.84
CA SER A 60 20.69 8.15 -11.50
C SER A 60 20.03 9.55 -11.60
N GLN A 61 20.86 10.59 -11.61
CA GLN A 61 20.34 11.99 -11.71
C GLN A 61 19.57 12.20 -13.02
N GLU A 62 20.03 11.60 -14.13
CA GLU A 62 19.35 11.72 -15.43
C GLU A 62 17.94 11.14 -15.43
N VAL A 63 17.68 10.09 -14.62
CA VAL A 63 16.36 9.50 -14.44
C VAL A 63 15.45 10.44 -13.65
N TYR A 64 15.95 11.05 -12.57
CA TYR A 64 15.19 12.06 -11.82
C TYR A 64 14.88 13.30 -12.67
N ASP A 65 15.83 13.76 -13.48
CA ASP A 65 15.61 14.89 -14.39
C ASP A 65 14.57 14.54 -15.46
N LYS A 66 14.57 13.31 -15.97
CA LYS A 66 13.57 12.78 -16.91
C LYS A 66 12.17 12.76 -16.33
N ALA A 67 12.02 12.42 -15.05
CA ALA A 67 10.74 12.49 -14.36
C ALA A 67 10.14 13.92 -14.39
N VAL A 68 10.98 14.94 -14.14
CA VAL A 68 10.58 16.35 -14.17
C VAL A 68 10.23 16.78 -15.59
N GLU A 69 11.08 16.43 -16.57
CA GLU A 69 10.84 16.71 -17.99
C GLU A 69 9.50 16.16 -18.46
N ASN A 70 9.23 14.86 -18.17
CA ASN A 70 8.02 14.19 -18.55
C ASN A 70 6.78 14.83 -17.90
N PHE A 71 6.84 15.14 -16.60
CA PHE A 71 5.71 15.76 -15.89
C PHE A 71 5.36 17.13 -16.49
N ARG A 72 6.38 17.95 -16.77
CA ARG A 72 6.19 19.27 -17.40
C ARG A 72 5.64 19.14 -18.83
N ALA A 73 6.25 18.28 -19.64
CA ALA A 73 5.83 18.06 -21.02
C ALA A 73 4.38 17.53 -21.11
N TRP A 74 3.93 16.72 -20.17
CA TRP A 74 2.56 16.23 -20.15
C TRP A 74 1.54 17.31 -19.81
N ARG A 75 1.90 18.25 -18.95
CA ARG A 75 1.07 19.44 -18.66
C ARG A 75 0.99 20.36 -19.90
N GLU A 76 2.10 20.58 -20.58
CA GLU A 76 2.14 21.39 -21.81
C GLU A 76 1.34 20.77 -22.95
N LYS A 77 1.33 19.44 -23.07
CA LYS A 77 0.54 18.68 -24.06
C LYS A 77 -0.95 18.57 -23.71
N GLY A 78 -1.39 19.01 -22.55
CA GLY A 78 -2.76 18.84 -22.08
C GLY A 78 -3.11 17.36 -21.78
N TRP A 79 -2.12 16.51 -21.49
CA TRP A 79 -2.35 15.16 -21.01
C TRP A 79 -2.65 15.12 -19.51
N LEU A 80 -2.24 16.18 -18.82
CA LEU A 80 -2.55 16.49 -17.44
C LEU A 80 -3.00 17.93 -17.34
N GLU A 81 -4.15 18.16 -16.73
CA GLU A 81 -4.74 19.50 -16.57
C GLU A 81 -5.03 19.75 -15.09
N GLN A 82 -4.85 21.00 -14.65
CA GLN A 82 -5.15 21.39 -13.29
C GLN A 82 -6.60 21.84 -13.16
N ASP A 83 -7.30 21.34 -12.14
CA ASP A 83 -8.65 21.77 -11.83
C ASP A 83 -8.67 23.26 -11.44
N PRO A 84 -9.74 24.01 -11.83
CA PRO A 84 -9.81 25.46 -11.62
C PRO A 84 -10.13 25.86 -10.19
N GLY A 85 -10.36 24.91 -9.30
CA GLY A 85 -10.71 25.14 -7.90
C GLY A 85 -10.22 24.03 -6.98
N GLU A 86 -10.26 24.31 -5.69
CA GLU A 86 -9.88 23.38 -4.65
C GLU A 86 -11.06 22.42 -4.37
N TYR A 87 -10.84 21.11 -4.56
CA TYR A 87 -11.85 20.08 -4.43
C TYR A 87 -11.33 18.91 -3.59
N TYR A 88 -12.25 18.20 -2.92
CA TYR A 88 -12.07 16.80 -2.58
C TYR A 88 -12.58 15.93 -3.73
N TYR A 89 -12.06 14.70 -3.79
CA TYR A 89 -12.48 13.74 -4.80
C TYR A 89 -12.90 12.46 -4.13
N ILE A 90 -13.90 11.78 -4.68
CA ILE A 90 -14.23 10.41 -4.28
C ILE A 90 -13.58 9.48 -5.31
N TYR A 91 -12.72 8.61 -4.84
CA TYR A 91 -12.10 7.58 -5.66
C TYR A 91 -12.61 6.20 -5.23
N ALA A 92 -13.35 5.55 -6.13
CA ALA A 92 -13.89 4.22 -5.90
C ALA A 92 -13.08 3.16 -6.67
N GLN A 93 -12.82 2.05 -5.98
CA GLN A 93 -12.15 0.88 -6.55
C GLN A 93 -13.01 -0.35 -6.39
N THR A 94 -13.18 -1.12 -7.46
CA THR A 94 -13.97 -2.37 -7.47
C THR A 94 -13.07 -3.55 -7.77
N MET A 95 -13.07 -4.55 -6.88
CA MET A 95 -12.38 -5.83 -7.04
C MET A 95 -13.32 -6.95 -6.58
N ASP A 96 -13.46 -8.01 -7.37
CA ASP A 96 -14.30 -9.18 -7.07
C ASP A 96 -15.76 -8.80 -6.69
N GLY A 97 -16.33 -7.83 -7.41
CA GLY A 97 -17.70 -7.35 -7.18
C GLY A 97 -17.88 -6.47 -5.94
N ARG A 98 -16.81 -6.20 -5.17
CA ARG A 98 -16.84 -5.32 -4.00
C ARG A 98 -16.21 -3.98 -4.34
N THR A 99 -16.92 -2.90 -4.01
CA THR A 99 -16.44 -1.53 -4.19
C THR A 99 -16.10 -0.89 -2.85
N GLN A 100 -14.95 -0.24 -2.78
CA GLN A 100 -14.54 0.63 -1.67
C GLN A 100 -14.46 2.08 -2.15
N TYR A 101 -14.88 3.01 -1.31
CA TYR A 101 -14.94 4.44 -1.64
C TYR A 101 -13.98 5.21 -0.73
N GLY A 102 -12.98 5.86 -1.32
CA GLY A 102 -12.03 6.70 -0.62
C GLY A 102 -12.20 8.17 -0.95
N LEU A 103 -11.86 9.02 0.00
CA LEU A 103 -11.75 10.46 -0.21
C LEU A 103 -10.30 10.82 -0.54
N THR A 104 -10.09 11.44 -1.71
CA THR A 104 -8.79 12.00 -2.09
C THR A 104 -8.71 13.44 -1.56
N MET A 105 -7.65 13.72 -0.84
CA MET A 105 -7.42 14.96 -0.11
C MET A 105 -5.94 15.24 0.06
N CYS A 106 -5.61 16.41 0.56
CA CYS A 106 -4.27 16.70 1.06
C CYS A 106 -4.25 16.68 2.59
N CYS A 107 -3.29 15.95 3.17
CA CYS A 107 -3.05 15.82 4.60
C CYS A 107 -1.83 16.63 5.02
N HIS A 108 -1.87 17.26 6.20
CA HIS A 108 -0.77 18.09 6.69
C HIS A 108 0.41 17.23 7.17
N TYR A 109 1.63 17.57 6.78
CA TYR A 109 2.82 16.78 7.10
C TYR A 109 3.14 16.70 8.59
N GLU A 110 2.79 17.74 9.38
CA GLU A 110 2.96 17.73 10.84
C GLU A 110 2.12 16.63 11.52
N ASP A 111 1.00 16.23 10.93
CA ASP A 111 0.19 15.16 11.47
C ASP A 111 0.91 13.81 11.43
N TYR A 112 1.79 13.61 10.43
CA TYR A 112 2.69 12.45 10.40
C TYR A 112 3.79 12.55 11.46
N LEU A 113 4.38 13.71 11.63
CA LEU A 113 5.46 13.94 12.61
C LEU A 113 4.97 13.87 14.06
N SER A 114 3.76 14.38 14.32
CA SER A 114 3.14 14.36 15.65
C SER A 114 2.49 13.01 16.01
N GLY A 115 2.35 12.09 15.05
CA GLY A 115 1.68 10.81 15.24
C GLY A 115 0.16 10.85 15.15
N ALA A 116 -0.44 11.93 14.62
CA ALA A 116 -1.85 11.95 14.24
C ALA A 116 -2.11 11.09 12.99
N ILE A 117 -1.10 10.99 12.10
CA ILE A 117 -1.03 9.93 11.07
C ILE A 117 -0.13 8.83 11.62
N LYS A 118 -0.73 7.69 11.94
CA LYS A 118 -0.09 6.56 12.62
C LYS A 118 0.45 5.55 11.63
N LYS A 119 1.65 5.07 11.90
CA LYS A 119 2.36 4.06 11.12
C LYS A 119 2.44 2.73 11.86
N HIS A 120 2.54 1.65 11.14
CA HIS A 120 2.73 0.30 11.67
C HIS A 120 3.94 -0.42 11.06
N GLU A 121 4.70 0.26 10.19
CA GLU A 121 5.89 -0.28 9.53
C GLU A 121 7.01 0.78 9.54
N LEU A 122 8.27 0.33 9.66
CA LEU A 122 9.43 1.19 9.52
C LEU A 122 9.80 1.38 8.05
N THR A 123 10.17 2.60 7.70
CA THR A 123 10.69 2.90 6.36
C THR A 123 12.18 2.53 6.25
N ARG A 124 12.61 2.23 5.04
CA ARG A 124 14.01 2.05 4.69
C ARG A 124 14.58 3.38 4.22
N PRO A 125 15.73 3.84 4.77
CA PRO A 125 16.31 5.15 4.44
C PRO A 125 16.60 5.35 2.94
N ASP A 126 17.08 4.29 2.26
CA ASP A 126 17.37 4.31 0.82
C ASP A 126 16.11 4.55 -0.03
N LYS A 127 15.01 3.87 0.29
CA LYS A 127 13.73 4.04 -0.41
C LYS A 127 13.04 5.36 -0.07
N GLU A 128 13.19 5.83 1.15
CA GLU A 128 12.67 7.12 1.57
C GLU A 128 13.38 8.27 0.86
N GLU A 129 14.73 8.24 0.78
CA GLU A 129 15.50 9.26 0.09
C GLU A 129 15.19 9.29 -1.41
N ASP A 130 15.07 8.14 -2.05
CA ASP A 130 14.67 8.04 -3.46
C ASP A 130 13.32 8.74 -3.71
N ARG A 131 12.31 8.49 -2.90
CA ARG A 131 11.01 9.17 -3.03
C ARG A 131 11.08 10.64 -2.69
N MET A 132 11.93 11.04 -1.75
CA MET A 132 12.16 12.47 -1.45
C MET A 132 12.74 13.22 -2.66
N ILE A 133 13.70 12.62 -3.37
CA ILE A 133 14.28 13.22 -4.58
C ILE A 133 13.18 13.44 -5.65
N HIS A 134 12.33 12.44 -5.87
CA HIS A 134 11.20 12.58 -6.80
C HIS A 134 10.26 13.71 -6.40
N VAL A 135 9.79 13.75 -5.15
CA VAL A 135 8.85 14.77 -4.65
C VAL A 135 9.49 16.16 -4.71
N ARG A 136 10.76 16.29 -4.29
CA ARG A 136 11.51 17.55 -4.27
C ARG A 136 11.71 18.12 -5.67
N ASN A 137 12.12 17.28 -6.63
CA ASN A 137 12.46 17.72 -7.98
C ASN A 137 11.22 18.04 -8.81
N GLN A 138 10.15 17.23 -8.67
CA GLN A 138 8.90 17.46 -9.38
C GLN A 138 8.02 18.54 -8.72
N GLN A 139 8.31 18.93 -7.48
CA GLN A 139 7.47 19.79 -6.63
C GLN A 139 6.01 19.33 -6.59
N ALA A 140 5.82 18.01 -6.52
CA ALA A 140 4.51 17.38 -6.58
C ALA A 140 4.50 16.00 -5.89
N ASN A 141 3.34 15.66 -5.36
CA ASN A 141 3.02 14.30 -4.95
C ASN A 141 2.32 13.59 -6.11
N ILE A 142 3.10 12.94 -6.97
CA ILE A 142 2.60 12.26 -8.18
C ILE A 142 1.78 11.03 -7.82
N GLU A 143 2.17 10.34 -6.76
CA GLU A 143 1.54 9.11 -6.28
C GLU A 143 0.85 9.34 -4.94
N PRO A 144 -0.42 8.96 -4.78
CA PRO A 144 -1.12 9.10 -3.51
C PRO A 144 -0.58 8.14 -2.46
N VAL A 145 -0.71 8.52 -1.19
CA VAL A 145 -0.59 7.59 -0.07
C VAL A 145 -1.97 7.04 0.28
N PHE A 146 -2.00 5.85 0.85
CA PHE A 146 -3.24 5.15 1.17
C PHE A 146 -3.43 5.10 2.69
N PHE A 147 -4.49 5.77 3.19
CA PHE A 147 -4.81 5.82 4.61
C PHE A 147 -6.16 5.19 4.92
N ALA A 148 -6.31 4.77 6.17
CA ALA A 148 -7.58 4.43 6.77
C ALA A 148 -7.94 5.46 7.84
N TYR A 149 -9.24 5.67 8.06
CA TYR A 149 -9.77 6.42 9.20
C TYR A 149 -10.86 5.60 9.90
N PRO A 150 -11.12 5.84 11.20
CA PRO A 150 -12.24 5.20 11.91
C PRO A 150 -13.57 5.52 11.21
N ASP A 151 -14.42 4.53 11.03
CA ASP A 151 -15.70 4.67 10.34
C ASP A 151 -16.48 5.86 10.85
N ASN A 152 -17.05 6.65 9.93
CA ASN A 152 -17.83 7.84 10.23
C ASN A 152 -19.10 7.89 9.37
N ALA A 153 -20.25 7.71 10.00
CA ALA A 153 -21.54 7.62 9.31
C ALA A 153 -21.91 8.89 8.53
N GLU A 154 -21.42 10.07 8.96
CA GLU A 154 -21.71 11.33 8.26
C GLU A 154 -20.89 11.45 6.97
N ILE A 155 -19.63 11.05 7.00
CA ILE A 155 -18.79 10.96 5.80
C ILE A 155 -19.39 9.93 4.83
N ASP A 156 -19.80 8.76 5.32
CA ASP A 156 -20.44 7.74 4.49
C ASP A 156 -21.71 8.26 3.82
N ALA A 157 -22.52 9.03 4.54
CA ALA A 157 -23.71 9.64 3.99
C ALA A 157 -23.40 10.68 2.89
N ILE A 158 -22.38 11.53 3.10
CA ILE A 158 -21.93 12.51 2.11
C ILE A 158 -21.44 11.80 0.84
N VAL A 159 -20.59 10.79 0.99
CA VAL A 159 -20.05 10.00 -0.13
C VAL A 159 -21.19 9.33 -0.90
N ALA A 160 -22.12 8.68 -0.20
CA ALA A 160 -23.28 8.02 -0.81
C ALA A 160 -24.17 9.00 -1.59
N ASP A 161 -24.40 10.21 -1.04
CA ASP A 161 -25.19 11.24 -1.70
C ASP A 161 -24.53 11.74 -2.97
N VAL A 162 -23.23 12.06 -2.93
CA VAL A 162 -22.47 12.50 -4.12
C VAL A 162 -22.49 11.43 -5.21
N VAL A 163 -22.20 10.18 -4.86
CA VAL A 163 -22.15 9.06 -5.81
C VAL A 163 -23.54 8.79 -6.43
N LYS A 164 -24.61 8.89 -5.65
CA LYS A 164 -25.96 8.66 -6.12
C LYS A 164 -26.46 9.76 -7.09
N ASN A 165 -26.11 11.01 -6.80
CA ASN A 165 -26.71 12.16 -7.48
C ASN A 165 -25.84 12.70 -8.63
N ASN A 166 -24.62 12.21 -8.81
CA ASN A 166 -23.71 12.68 -9.84
C ASN A 166 -23.15 11.53 -10.67
N ALA A 167 -22.97 11.77 -11.96
CA ALA A 167 -22.22 10.86 -12.81
C ALA A 167 -20.72 10.95 -12.46
N PRO A 168 -19.97 9.85 -12.50
CA PRO A 168 -18.55 9.88 -12.28
C PRO A 168 -17.82 10.65 -13.40
N GLU A 169 -16.80 11.38 -13.03
CA GLU A 169 -15.84 12.02 -13.94
C GLU A 169 -15.09 10.93 -14.74
N TYR A 170 -14.59 9.91 -14.04
CA TYR A 170 -13.98 8.72 -14.62
C TYR A 170 -14.77 7.46 -14.26
N ASP A 171 -14.87 6.56 -15.22
CA ASP A 171 -15.41 5.20 -15.04
C ASP A 171 -14.72 4.27 -16.03
N PHE A 172 -13.78 3.46 -15.55
CA PHE A 172 -13.04 2.53 -16.40
C PHE A 172 -12.64 1.27 -15.65
N THR A 173 -12.35 0.21 -16.39
CA THR A 173 -11.76 -1.02 -15.88
C THR A 173 -10.33 -1.12 -16.40
N ALA A 174 -9.37 -1.30 -15.50
CA ALA A 174 -7.95 -1.47 -15.83
C ALA A 174 -7.66 -2.88 -16.36
N ALA A 175 -6.46 -3.08 -16.93
CA ALA A 175 -6.06 -4.35 -17.54
C ALA A 175 -6.07 -5.55 -16.58
N ASP A 176 -5.92 -5.30 -15.28
CA ASP A 176 -6.02 -6.32 -14.23
C ASP A 176 -7.46 -6.68 -13.83
N GLY A 177 -8.45 -6.10 -14.49
CA GLY A 177 -9.88 -6.34 -14.27
C GLY A 177 -10.49 -5.51 -13.14
N PHE A 178 -9.72 -4.64 -12.49
CA PHE A 178 -10.22 -3.78 -11.41
C PHE A 178 -10.92 -2.54 -11.97
N GLY A 179 -12.07 -2.21 -11.37
CA GLY A 179 -12.85 -1.02 -11.70
C GLY A 179 -12.37 0.21 -10.95
N HIS A 180 -12.36 1.36 -11.64
CA HIS A 180 -11.94 2.64 -11.08
C HIS A 180 -12.94 3.72 -11.46
N LYS A 181 -13.43 4.48 -10.46
CA LYS A 181 -14.33 5.62 -10.69
C LYS A 181 -13.86 6.82 -9.86
N LEU A 182 -14.07 8.00 -10.42
CA LEU A 182 -13.74 9.27 -9.75
C LEU A 182 -14.93 10.22 -9.81
N TRP A 183 -15.22 10.89 -8.71
CA TRP A 183 -16.15 12.04 -8.65
C TRP A 183 -15.39 13.24 -8.08
N VAL A 184 -15.67 14.42 -8.62
CA VAL A 184 -15.13 15.70 -8.13
C VAL A 184 -16.19 16.37 -7.27
N ILE A 185 -15.90 16.67 -6.00
CA ILE A 185 -16.82 17.35 -5.09
C ILE A 185 -16.63 18.85 -5.26
N ARG A 186 -17.44 19.48 -6.14
CA ARG A 186 -17.33 20.90 -6.49
C ARG A 186 -18.11 21.82 -5.53
N ASP A 187 -19.04 21.28 -4.76
CA ASP A 187 -19.84 22.06 -3.81
C ASP A 187 -19.02 22.47 -2.59
N LYS A 188 -18.83 23.77 -2.42
CA LYS A 188 -18.03 24.32 -1.32
C LYS A 188 -18.57 23.92 0.07
N LYS A 189 -19.89 23.87 0.26
CA LYS A 189 -20.48 23.52 1.56
C LYS A 189 -20.14 22.07 1.93
N THR A 190 -20.19 21.18 0.95
CA THR A 190 -19.81 19.78 1.13
C THR A 190 -18.33 19.66 1.47
N ASN A 191 -17.46 20.39 0.78
CA ASN A 191 -16.02 20.43 1.07
C ASN A 191 -15.74 20.95 2.47
N ASP A 192 -16.34 22.09 2.85
CA ASP A 192 -16.20 22.67 4.20
C ASP A 192 -16.65 21.64 5.26
N ARG A 193 -17.80 20.96 5.03
CA ARG A 193 -18.31 19.98 5.98
C ARG A 193 -17.39 18.76 6.13
N ILE A 194 -16.81 18.25 5.05
CA ILE A 194 -15.81 17.17 5.10
C ILE A 194 -14.63 17.61 5.97
N THR A 195 -14.11 18.83 5.75
CA THR A 195 -12.98 19.37 6.53
C THR A 195 -13.31 19.45 8.02
N GLU A 196 -14.52 19.94 8.38
CA GLU A 196 -14.99 20.01 9.78
C GLU A 196 -15.07 18.63 10.43
N ILE A 197 -15.62 17.63 9.72
CA ILE A 197 -15.76 16.27 10.28
C ILE A 197 -14.37 15.67 10.51
N PHE A 198 -13.45 15.80 9.53
CA PHE A 198 -12.08 15.27 9.67
C PHE A 198 -11.31 15.94 10.80
N ALA A 199 -11.57 17.22 11.10
CA ALA A 199 -11.00 17.88 12.26
C ALA A 199 -11.42 17.22 13.60
N GLY A 200 -12.51 16.46 13.62
CA GLY A 200 -12.93 15.64 14.76
C GLY A 200 -12.36 14.21 14.77
N ILE A 201 -11.73 13.75 13.68
CA ILE A 201 -11.14 12.42 13.61
C ILE A 201 -9.81 12.39 14.39
N PRO A 202 -9.63 11.43 15.33
CA PRO A 202 -8.50 11.44 16.23
C PRO A 202 -7.17 11.07 15.53
N ALA A 203 -7.23 10.19 14.54
CA ALA A 203 -6.04 9.71 13.82
C ALA A 203 -6.40 9.15 12.43
N LEU A 204 -5.42 9.22 11.52
CA LEU A 204 -5.36 8.42 10.30
C LEU A 204 -4.34 7.30 10.47
N TYR A 205 -4.48 6.23 9.71
CA TYR A 205 -3.62 5.07 9.77
C TYR A 205 -3.04 4.80 8.38
N VAL A 206 -1.73 4.72 8.25
CA VAL A 206 -1.10 4.36 6.98
C VAL A 206 -1.47 2.92 6.66
N ALA A 207 -2.20 2.71 5.57
CA ALA A 207 -2.51 1.38 5.05
C ALA A 207 -1.42 0.92 4.06
N ASP A 208 -1.04 1.79 3.13
CA ASP A 208 0.02 1.54 2.14
C ASP A 208 0.76 2.84 1.82
N GLY A 209 2.03 2.74 1.39
CA GLY A 209 2.85 3.90 1.04
C GLY A 209 3.59 4.55 2.20
N HIS A 210 4.10 3.77 3.16
CA HIS A 210 4.90 4.27 4.29
C HIS A 210 6.10 5.12 3.83
N HIS A 211 6.84 4.68 2.80
CA HIS A 211 7.98 5.43 2.25
C HIS A 211 7.53 6.75 1.60
N ARG A 212 6.43 6.74 0.84
CA ARG A 212 5.85 7.95 0.23
C ARG A 212 5.37 8.95 1.27
N THR A 213 4.74 8.46 2.35
CA THR A 213 4.28 9.31 3.46
C THR A 213 5.46 9.98 4.17
N ALA A 214 6.48 9.19 4.53
CA ALA A 214 7.68 9.70 5.19
C ALA A 214 8.43 10.71 4.30
N ALA A 215 8.61 10.41 3.02
CA ALA A 215 9.25 11.27 2.04
C ALA A 215 8.53 12.62 1.89
N ALA A 216 7.20 12.59 1.71
CA ALA A 216 6.39 13.80 1.60
C ALA A 216 6.48 14.67 2.87
N ALA A 217 6.43 14.06 4.06
CA ALA A 217 6.55 14.79 5.32
C ALA A 217 7.93 15.45 5.48
N ARG A 218 9.00 14.74 5.13
CA ARG A 218 10.36 15.30 5.19
C ARG A 218 10.59 16.42 4.18
N VAL A 219 10.07 16.28 2.95
CA VAL A 219 10.17 17.38 1.96
C VAL A 219 9.39 18.60 2.43
N GLY A 220 8.22 18.43 3.04
CA GLY A 220 7.48 19.53 3.69
C GLY A 220 8.30 20.25 4.75
N GLN A 221 9.02 19.53 5.63
CA GLN A 221 9.94 20.11 6.60
C GLN A 221 11.11 20.87 5.95
N GLU A 222 11.69 20.31 4.87
CA GLU A 222 12.76 20.98 4.13
C GLU A 222 12.29 22.29 3.50
N CYS A 223 11.08 22.32 2.92
CA CYS A 223 10.49 23.53 2.36
C CYS A 223 10.21 24.56 3.44
N GLN A 224 9.65 24.15 4.59
CA GLN A 224 9.46 25.01 5.75
C GLN A 224 10.78 25.66 6.19
N ALA A 225 11.83 24.85 6.35
CA ALA A 225 13.14 25.36 6.78
C ALA A 225 13.77 26.38 5.81
N LYS A 226 13.39 26.32 4.54
CA LYS A 226 13.86 27.24 3.49
C LYS A 226 12.98 28.48 3.33
N ASN A 227 11.79 28.52 3.91
CA ASN A 227 10.83 29.61 3.78
C ASN A 227 10.75 30.47 5.07
N PRO A 228 11.44 31.66 5.13
CA PRO A 228 11.34 32.53 6.29
C PRO A 228 9.92 33.07 6.55
N GLY A 229 9.07 33.08 5.51
CA GLY A 229 7.68 33.55 5.58
C GLY A 229 6.67 32.43 5.86
N HIS A 230 7.12 31.25 6.29
CA HIS A 230 6.26 30.09 6.53
C HIS A 230 5.09 30.40 7.46
N THR A 231 3.87 30.06 7.03
CA THR A 231 2.61 30.26 7.76
C THR A 231 1.95 28.97 8.19
N GLY A 232 2.31 27.84 7.57
CA GLY A 232 1.69 26.52 7.75
C GLY A 232 0.51 26.26 6.81
N ASN A 233 0.23 27.17 5.88
CA ASN A 233 -0.85 27.05 4.90
C ASN A 233 -0.37 26.82 3.47
N GLU A 234 0.95 26.84 3.25
CA GLU A 234 1.56 26.66 1.94
C GLU A 234 1.27 25.23 1.40
N GLU A 235 1.22 25.08 0.06
CA GLU A 235 0.91 23.79 -0.57
C GLU A 235 1.91 22.70 -0.17
N TYR A 236 3.18 23.00 0.00
CA TYR A 236 4.19 22.04 0.46
C TYR A 236 3.96 21.53 1.90
N CYS A 237 3.08 22.17 2.69
CA CYS A 237 2.67 21.67 4.00
C CYS A 237 1.75 20.47 3.92
N TYR A 238 1.22 20.21 2.74
CA TYR A 238 0.20 19.19 2.52
C TYR A 238 0.67 18.19 1.48
N PHE A 239 0.25 16.94 1.62
CA PHE A 239 0.59 15.89 0.67
C PHE A 239 -0.63 15.04 0.32
N LEU A 240 -0.61 14.49 -0.89
CA LEU A 240 -1.71 13.74 -1.50
C LEU A 240 -1.98 12.43 -0.79
N ALA A 241 -3.22 12.21 -0.36
CA ALA A 241 -3.69 10.97 0.23
C ALA A 241 -5.05 10.55 -0.33
N VAL A 242 -5.30 9.25 -0.38
CA VAL A 242 -6.65 8.68 -0.51
C VAL A 242 -6.96 7.97 0.80
N THR A 243 -8.03 8.39 1.47
CA THR A 243 -8.41 7.89 2.78
C THR A 243 -9.71 7.12 2.71
N PHE A 244 -9.77 5.95 3.35
CA PHE A 244 -10.95 5.08 3.35
C PHE A 244 -11.44 4.84 4.78
N PRO A 245 -12.76 4.66 4.98
CA PRO A 245 -13.25 4.13 6.25
C PRO A 245 -12.67 2.73 6.49
N ALA A 246 -12.19 2.48 7.70
CA ALA A 246 -11.49 1.22 8.05
C ALA A 246 -12.35 -0.02 7.75
N GLY A 247 -13.66 0.07 7.98
CA GLY A 247 -14.62 -1.01 7.71
C GLY A 247 -14.79 -1.36 6.23
N GLN A 248 -14.39 -0.47 5.31
CA GLN A 248 -14.39 -0.76 3.87
C GLN A 248 -13.10 -1.41 3.39
N LEU A 249 -12.05 -1.44 4.20
CA LEU A 249 -10.76 -2.00 3.78
C LEU A 249 -10.66 -3.50 4.08
N ARG A 250 -9.92 -4.18 3.24
CA ARG A 250 -9.58 -5.58 3.40
C ARG A 250 -8.08 -5.76 3.27
N ILE A 251 -7.49 -6.36 4.30
CA ILE A 251 -6.12 -6.86 4.23
C ILE A 251 -6.20 -8.30 3.74
N ILE A 252 -5.39 -8.66 2.77
CA ILE A 252 -5.24 -10.03 2.30
C ILE A 252 -3.94 -10.64 2.83
N ASP A 253 -3.87 -11.96 2.75
CA ASP A 253 -2.74 -12.72 3.25
C ASP A 253 -1.41 -12.35 2.58
N TYR A 254 -0.32 -12.37 3.36
CA TYR A 254 1.02 -12.20 2.88
C TYR A 254 1.83 -13.44 3.24
N ASN A 255 2.03 -14.32 2.28
CA ASN A 255 2.52 -15.67 2.46
C ASN A 255 4.04 -15.75 2.41
N ARG A 256 4.62 -16.84 2.90
CA ARG A 256 6.06 -17.09 2.95
C ARG A 256 6.40 -18.35 2.18
N VAL A 257 7.55 -18.33 1.49
CA VAL A 257 8.13 -19.51 0.85
C VAL A 257 9.61 -19.61 1.24
N VAL A 258 10.09 -20.81 1.49
CA VAL A 258 11.46 -21.06 1.96
C VAL A 258 12.22 -21.96 0.99
N LYS A 259 13.49 -21.64 0.75
CA LYS A 259 14.36 -22.33 -0.23
C LYS A 259 14.87 -23.66 0.24
N ASP A 260 14.96 -23.86 1.54
CA ASP A 260 15.48 -25.08 2.15
C ASP A 260 14.82 -25.34 3.51
N LEU A 261 15.00 -26.54 4.05
CA LEU A 261 14.47 -26.98 5.33
C LEU A 261 15.54 -27.04 6.44
N ASN A 262 16.60 -26.26 6.32
CA ASN A 262 17.71 -26.26 7.30
C ASN A 262 18.33 -27.65 7.52
N GLY A 263 18.50 -28.42 6.44
CA GLY A 263 19.05 -29.78 6.47
C GLY A 263 18.09 -30.86 6.95
N LEU A 264 16.84 -30.53 7.28
CA LEU A 264 15.82 -31.50 7.70
C LEU A 264 15.21 -32.20 6.48
N THR A 265 14.78 -33.45 6.68
CA THR A 265 13.84 -34.10 5.77
C THR A 265 12.41 -33.59 6.01
N PRO A 266 11.47 -33.77 5.06
CA PRO A 266 10.07 -33.42 5.28
C PRO A 266 9.48 -34.03 6.54
N GLU A 267 9.76 -35.30 6.83
CA GLU A 267 9.27 -36.01 8.00
C GLU A 267 9.83 -35.38 9.29
N GLN A 268 11.13 -35.08 9.32
CA GLN A 268 11.77 -34.41 10.47
C GLN A 268 11.20 -33.01 10.70
N LEU A 269 10.84 -32.29 9.63
CA LEU A 269 10.18 -30.99 9.76
C LEU A 269 8.79 -31.16 10.40
N LEU A 270 7.99 -32.14 9.95
CA LEU A 270 6.67 -32.40 10.51
C LEU A 270 6.74 -32.80 11.99
N GLU A 271 7.73 -33.64 12.39
CA GLU A 271 7.97 -33.98 13.81
C GLU A 271 8.28 -32.75 14.66
N LYS A 272 9.16 -31.84 14.18
CA LYS A 272 9.48 -30.59 14.89
C LYS A 272 8.30 -29.64 14.96
N LEU A 273 7.51 -29.53 13.91
CA LEU A 273 6.30 -28.71 13.90
C LEU A 273 5.28 -29.23 14.92
N ALA A 274 5.15 -30.54 15.09
CA ALA A 274 4.23 -31.15 16.06
C ALA A 274 4.54 -30.79 17.53
N GLU A 275 5.72 -30.27 17.86
CA GLU A 275 6.02 -29.73 19.20
C GLU A 275 5.12 -28.54 19.55
N SER A 276 4.95 -27.60 18.58
CA SER A 276 4.25 -26.32 18.79
C SER A 276 2.89 -26.24 18.10
N PHE A 277 2.61 -27.13 17.16
CA PHE A 277 1.37 -27.14 16.38
C PHE A 277 0.64 -28.47 16.45
N THR A 278 -0.67 -28.43 16.29
CA THR A 278 -1.43 -29.60 15.82
C THR A 278 -1.29 -29.64 14.30
N VAL A 279 -0.71 -30.72 13.78
CA VAL A 279 -0.42 -30.90 12.36
C VAL A 279 -1.40 -31.91 11.76
N GLU A 280 -2.11 -31.50 10.71
CA GLU A 280 -3.05 -32.39 10.01
C GLU A 280 -2.72 -32.37 8.51
N ASP A 281 -2.55 -33.54 7.91
CA ASP A 281 -2.43 -33.69 6.45
C ASP A 281 -3.80 -33.48 5.80
N LYS A 282 -3.87 -32.50 4.87
CA LYS A 282 -5.07 -32.15 4.11
C LYS A 282 -5.05 -32.71 2.68
N GLY A 283 -4.04 -33.50 2.34
CA GLY A 283 -3.88 -34.11 1.02
C GLY A 283 -3.36 -33.12 -0.04
N THR A 284 -3.76 -33.34 -1.28
CA THR A 284 -3.26 -32.60 -2.45
C THR A 284 -4.07 -31.36 -2.81
N GLU A 285 -5.28 -31.23 -2.26
CA GLU A 285 -6.18 -30.09 -2.51
C GLU A 285 -5.75 -28.88 -1.69
N GLU A 286 -5.88 -27.69 -2.28
CA GLU A 286 -5.53 -26.43 -1.63
C GLU A 286 -6.28 -26.26 -0.29
N TYR A 287 -5.52 -26.04 0.77
CA TYR A 287 -6.05 -25.74 2.09
C TYR A 287 -5.75 -24.30 2.47
N ARG A 288 -6.79 -23.51 2.79
CA ARG A 288 -6.64 -22.14 3.30
C ARG A 288 -6.75 -22.12 4.83
N PRO A 289 -5.96 -21.26 5.51
CA PRO A 289 -6.17 -21.00 6.93
C PRO A 289 -7.61 -20.57 7.22
N THR A 290 -8.19 -21.12 8.29
CA THR A 290 -9.61 -20.91 8.64
C THR A 290 -9.83 -19.83 9.70
N GLY A 291 -8.76 -19.36 10.34
CA GLY A 291 -8.81 -18.35 11.39
C GLY A 291 -7.42 -18.05 11.94
N LEU A 292 -7.36 -17.17 12.94
CA LEU A 292 -6.12 -16.84 13.64
C LEU A 292 -5.48 -18.10 14.22
N HIS A 293 -4.13 -18.13 14.21
CA HIS A 293 -3.28 -19.22 14.70
C HIS A 293 -3.43 -20.55 13.95
N ASN A 294 -4.16 -20.53 12.83
CA ASN A 294 -4.22 -21.61 11.87
C ASN A 294 -3.47 -21.20 10.59
N PHE A 295 -2.49 -22.01 10.22
CA PHE A 295 -1.64 -21.81 9.06
C PHE A 295 -1.85 -22.93 8.07
N SER A 296 -1.57 -22.69 6.81
CA SER A 296 -1.44 -23.71 5.80
C SER A 296 0.02 -23.87 5.41
N MET A 297 0.49 -25.12 5.27
CA MET A 297 1.82 -25.42 4.74
C MET A 297 1.69 -26.32 3.53
N TYR A 298 2.41 -26.00 2.46
CA TYR A 298 2.61 -26.90 1.32
C TYR A 298 4.03 -27.46 1.34
N LEU A 299 4.11 -28.78 1.41
CA LEU A 299 5.37 -29.52 1.54
C LEU A 299 5.25 -30.89 0.85
N GLY A 300 6.19 -31.22 -0.04
CA GLY A 300 6.29 -32.54 -0.64
C GLY A 300 5.05 -33.01 -1.42
N GLY A 301 4.30 -32.09 -2.00
CA GLY A 301 3.08 -32.37 -2.78
C GLY A 301 1.79 -32.39 -1.95
N HIS A 302 1.87 -32.19 -0.64
CA HIS A 302 0.72 -32.19 0.28
C HIS A 302 0.52 -30.82 0.96
N TRP A 303 -0.73 -30.50 1.23
CA TRP A 303 -1.14 -29.40 2.10
C TRP A 303 -1.33 -29.90 3.52
N TYR A 304 -0.88 -29.11 4.48
CA TYR A 304 -1.01 -29.39 5.92
C TYR A 304 -1.69 -28.21 6.60
N SER A 305 -2.60 -28.50 7.53
CA SER A 305 -3.08 -27.54 8.51
C SER A 305 -2.16 -27.54 9.72
N LEU A 306 -1.67 -26.36 10.11
CA LEU A 306 -0.87 -26.16 11.31
C LEU A 306 -1.65 -25.25 12.25
N THR A 307 -2.17 -25.78 13.35
CA THR A 307 -2.85 -24.98 14.38
C THR A 307 -1.94 -24.81 15.58
N ALA A 308 -1.56 -23.58 15.90
CA ALA A 308 -0.68 -23.31 17.05
C ALA A 308 -1.33 -23.76 18.36
N LYS A 309 -0.56 -24.48 19.19
CA LYS A 309 -1.06 -24.99 20.47
C LYS A 309 -1.20 -23.84 21.47
N PRO A 310 -2.21 -23.86 22.37
CA PRO A 310 -2.32 -22.91 23.47
C PRO A 310 -1.01 -22.78 24.27
N GLY A 311 -0.63 -21.54 24.61
CA GLY A 311 0.59 -21.26 25.37
C GLY A 311 1.87 -21.17 24.51
N THR A 312 1.79 -21.32 23.18
CA THR A 312 2.93 -21.13 22.28
C THR A 312 3.04 -19.69 21.77
N TYR A 313 2.07 -18.85 22.06
CA TYR A 313 2.00 -17.42 21.77
C TYR A 313 1.36 -16.68 22.94
N ASP A 314 1.54 -15.35 23.01
CA ASP A 314 0.98 -14.49 24.06
C ASP A 314 -0.19 -13.66 23.52
N ASP A 315 -1.40 -13.97 23.97
CA ASP A 315 -2.62 -13.25 23.60
C ASP A 315 -2.65 -11.79 24.10
N ASN A 316 -1.82 -11.44 25.09
CA ASN A 316 -1.75 -10.10 25.65
C ASN A 316 -0.69 -9.22 24.98
N ASP A 317 0.21 -9.80 24.19
CA ASP A 317 1.19 -9.05 23.39
C ASP A 317 0.59 -8.76 22.00
N PRO A 318 0.30 -7.49 21.66
CA PRO A 318 -0.31 -7.14 20.37
C PRO A 318 0.54 -7.52 19.15
N ILE A 319 1.86 -7.69 19.32
CA ILE A 319 2.77 -8.17 18.26
C ILE A 319 2.94 -9.69 18.34
N GLY A 320 3.11 -10.23 19.56
CA GLY A 320 3.31 -11.65 19.80
C GLY A 320 2.13 -12.52 19.35
N VAL A 321 0.92 -12.00 19.40
CA VAL A 321 -0.31 -12.69 18.97
C VAL A 321 -0.48 -12.75 17.46
N LEU A 322 0.25 -11.96 16.68
CA LEU A 322 0.13 -11.97 15.23
C LEU A 322 0.62 -13.28 14.62
N ASP A 323 -0.11 -13.82 13.67
CA ASP A 323 0.27 -15.05 12.96
C ASP A 323 1.65 -14.96 12.31
N VAL A 324 2.01 -13.79 11.78
CA VAL A 324 3.37 -13.55 11.24
C VAL A 324 4.44 -13.69 12.32
N THR A 325 4.18 -13.26 13.55
CA THR A 325 5.12 -13.39 14.69
C THR A 325 5.18 -14.83 15.17
N VAL A 326 4.03 -15.48 15.32
CA VAL A 326 3.94 -16.91 15.71
C VAL A 326 4.71 -17.78 14.74
N LEU A 327 4.47 -17.64 13.43
CA LEU A 327 5.20 -18.38 12.41
C LEU A 327 6.70 -18.07 12.43
N SER A 328 7.07 -16.80 12.56
CA SER A 328 8.48 -16.39 12.61
C SER A 328 9.22 -17.01 13.80
N ASN A 329 8.64 -16.95 14.98
CA ASN A 329 9.29 -17.45 16.19
C ASN A 329 9.33 -18.98 16.24
N LEU A 330 8.22 -19.65 15.93
CA LEU A 330 8.07 -21.10 16.13
C LEU A 330 8.62 -21.93 14.96
N VAL A 331 8.63 -21.38 13.74
CA VAL A 331 9.03 -22.11 12.53
C VAL A 331 10.27 -21.53 11.90
N LEU A 332 10.21 -20.23 11.49
CA LEU A 332 11.29 -19.65 10.70
C LEU A 332 12.58 -19.52 11.48
N ASP A 333 12.54 -19.00 12.71
CA ASP A 333 13.71 -18.90 13.59
C ASP A 333 14.05 -20.25 14.25
N LYS A 334 13.12 -20.78 15.06
CA LYS A 334 13.40 -21.97 15.91
C LYS A 334 13.76 -23.23 15.13
N ILE A 335 13.10 -23.50 13.99
CA ILE A 335 13.26 -24.74 13.21
C ILE A 335 14.16 -24.50 11.99
N LEU A 336 13.90 -23.44 11.23
CA LEU A 336 14.58 -23.20 9.96
C LEU A 336 15.80 -22.29 10.08
N ASP A 337 16.09 -21.73 11.29
CA ASP A 337 17.21 -20.81 11.56
C ASP A 337 17.23 -19.59 10.60
N ILE A 338 16.04 -19.06 10.28
CA ILE A 338 15.84 -17.83 9.51
C ILE A 338 15.47 -16.70 10.49
N LYS A 339 16.48 -15.95 11.00
CA LYS A 339 16.33 -14.98 12.08
C LYS A 339 15.92 -13.59 11.61
N ASP A 340 16.46 -13.14 10.49
CA ASP A 340 16.12 -11.82 9.92
C ASP A 340 15.44 -11.98 8.56
N LEU A 341 14.12 -11.73 8.57
CA LEU A 341 13.28 -11.84 7.38
C LEU A 341 13.57 -10.77 6.32
N ARG A 342 14.26 -9.68 6.68
CA ARG A 342 14.58 -8.56 5.76
C ARG A 342 15.81 -8.81 4.92
N THR A 343 16.76 -9.56 5.47
CA THR A 343 18.06 -9.76 4.85
C THR A 343 18.32 -11.19 4.38
N SER A 344 17.56 -12.17 4.90
CA SER A 344 17.73 -13.58 4.54
C SER A 344 17.34 -13.82 3.08
N LYS A 345 18.25 -14.47 2.34
CA LYS A 345 18.00 -14.94 0.97
C LYS A 345 17.35 -16.33 0.91
N ARG A 346 17.10 -16.96 2.05
CA ARG A 346 16.48 -18.28 2.18
C ARG A 346 14.95 -18.23 2.25
N ILE A 347 14.37 -17.04 2.37
CA ILE A 347 12.94 -16.80 2.41
C ILE A 347 12.55 -15.80 1.32
N ASP A 348 11.33 -15.95 0.80
CA ASP A 348 10.69 -14.97 -0.06
C ASP A 348 9.20 -14.84 0.32
N PHE A 349 8.54 -13.81 -0.20
CA PHE A 349 7.19 -13.42 0.18
C PHE A 349 6.26 -13.42 -1.04
N VAL A 350 5.04 -13.93 -0.84
CA VAL A 350 4.02 -14.02 -1.89
C VAL A 350 2.72 -13.37 -1.42
N GLY A 351 2.35 -12.25 -2.06
CA GLY A 351 1.06 -11.60 -1.77
C GLY A 351 -0.11 -12.51 -2.11
N GLY A 352 -1.14 -12.50 -1.25
CA GLY A 352 -2.32 -13.35 -1.38
C GLY A 352 -3.10 -13.17 -2.68
N ILE A 353 -2.92 -12.03 -3.37
CA ILE A 353 -3.49 -11.78 -4.69
C ILE A 353 -3.07 -12.85 -5.73
N ARG A 354 -1.91 -13.48 -5.55
CA ARG A 354 -1.42 -14.55 -6.43
C ARG A 354 -2.05 -15.92 -6.14
N GLY A 355 -2.79 -16.04 -5.02
CA GLY A 355 -3.46 -17.27 -4.60
C GLY A 355 -2.51 -18.36 -4.09
N LEU A 356 -3.10 -19.44 -3.59
CA LEU A 356 -2.36 -20.61 -3.08
C LEU A 356 -1.69 -21.40 -4.21
N GLY A 357 -2.23 -21.36 -5.41
CA GLY A 357 -1.64 -21.99 -6.60
C GLY A 357 -0.23 -21.52 -6.90
N GLU A 358 0.10 -20.25 -6.63
CA GLU A 358 1.47 -19.74 -6.78
C GLU A 358 2.42 -20.36 -5.75
N LEU A 359 1.98 -20.55 -4.51
CA LEU A 359 2.76 -21.24 -3.49
C LEU A 359 3.09 -22.66 -3.92
N LYS A 360 2.06 -23.40 -4.40
CA LYS A 360 2.20 -24.75 -4.94
C LYS A 360 3.17 -24.76 -6.12
N ARG A 361 3.01 -23.87 -7.09
CA ARG A 361 3.87 -23.78 -8.27
C ARG A 361 5.34 -23.60 -7.90
N ARG A 362 5.65 -22.72 -6.96
CA ARG A 362 7.04 -22.41 -6.55
C ARG A 362 7.70 -23.57 -5.83
N VAL A 363 6.92 -24.39 -5.10
CA VAL A 363 7.45 -25.59 -4.46
C VAL A 363 7.60 -26.73 -5.46
N ASP A 364 6.58 -26.99 -6.28
CA ASP A 364 6.59 -28.10 -7.28
C ASP A 364 7.67 -27.90 -8.35
N SER A 365 7.99 -26.65 -8.72
CA SER A 365 9.08 -26.34 -9.64
C SER A 365 10.49 -26.56 -9.06
N GLY A 366 10.58 -26.80 -7.74
CA GLY A 366 11.85 -26.92 -7.02
C GLY A 366 12.54 -25.59 -6.70
N GLU A 367 11.93 -24.44 -7.06
CA GLU A 367 12.40 -23.11 -6.69
C GLU A 367 12.44 -22.94 -5.17
N MET A 368 11.40 -23.47 -4.49
CA MET A 368 11.25 -23.46 -3.04
C MET A 368 11.04 -24.89 -2.51
N LYS A 369 11.27 -25.09 -1.21
CA LYS A 369 11.10 -26.40 -0.57
C LYS A 369 9.80 -26.50 0.24
N ALA A 370 9.36 -25.39 0.81
CA ALA A 370 8.08 -25.33 1.50
C ALA A 370 7.45 -23.93 1.34
N ALA A 371 6.14 -23.88 1.48
CA ALA A 371 5.38 -22.64 1.49
C ALA A 371 4.44 -22.61 2.68
N PHE A 372 4.22 -21.40 3.24
CA PHE A 372 3.33 -21.17 4.38
C PHE A 372 2.33 -20.07 4.01
N ALA A 373 1.05 -20.40 4.08
CA ALA A 373 -0.02 -19.40 3.97
C ALA A 373 -0.54 -19.04 5.36
N LEU A 374 -0.78 -17.75 5.56
CA LEU A 374 -1.21 -17.17 6.83
C LEU A 374 -2.66 -16.73 6.73
N TYR A 375 -3.33 -16.63 7.88
CA TYR A 375 -4.59 -15.92 7.97
C TYR A 375 -4.34 -14.40 7.91
N PRO A 376 -5.12 -13.62 7.16
CA PRO A 376 -4.88 -12.18 7.03
C PRO A 376 -5.02 -11.45 8.37
N VAL A 377 -4.16 -10.48 8.60
CA VAL A 377 -4.30 -9.52 9.71
C VAL A 377 -5.58 -8.70 9.53
N SER A 378 -6.31 -8.45 10.61
CA SER A 378 -7.48 -7.59 10.57
C SER A 378 -7.12 -6.09 10.64
N MET A 379 -8.02 -5.22 10.14
CA MET A 379 -7.87 -3.77 10.33
C MET A 379 -7.84 -3.39 11.81
N GLN A 380 -8.57 -4.11 12.67
CA GLN A 380 -8.56 -3.84 14.11
C GLN A 380 -7.19 -4.15 14.75
N GLN A 381 -6.54 -5.25 14.33
CA GLN A 381 -5.18 -5.55 14.81
C GLN A 381 -4.18 -4.48 14.36
N LEU A 382 -4.25 -4.03 13.10
CA LEU A 382 -3.42 -2.94 12.59
C LEU A 382 -3.61 -1.65 13.40
N ILE A 383 -4.87 -1.24 13.62
CA ILE A 383 -5.22 -0.04 14.38
C ILE A 383 -4.69 -0.14 15.83
N ASN A 384 -4.93 -1.25 16.51
CA ASN A 384 -4.47 -1.47 17.88
C ASN A 384 -2.94 -1.35 18.00
N ILE A 385 -2.21 -1.93 17.05
CA ILE A 385 -0.74 -1.88 17.04
C ILE A 385 -0.26 -0.44 16.78
N ALA A 386 -0.83 0.23 15.79
CA ALA A 386 -0.46 1.60 15.47
C ALA A 386 -0.81 2.58 16.62
N ASP A 387 -1.91 2.35 17.33
CA ASP A 387 -2.34 3.16 18.48
C ASP A 387 -1.38 3.04 19.67
N THR A 388 -0.77 1.89 19.85
CA THR A 388 0.24 1.66 20.92
C THR A 388 1.64 2.11 20.53
N GLY A 389 1.83 2.63 19.29
CA GLY A 389 3.13 3.03 18.77
C GLY A 389 4.07 1.85 18.47
N ASN A 390 3.53 0.64 18.45
CA ASN A 390 4.26 -0.56 18.08
C ASN A 390 4.41 -0.69 16.55
N ILE A 391 5.37 -1.49 16.13
CA ILE A 391 5.67 -1.75 14.72
C ILE A 391 5.44 -3.23 14.42
N MET A 392 4.74 -3.50 13.34
CA MET A 392 4.53 -4.86 12.83
C MET A 392 5.83 -5.43 12.26
N PRO A 393 6.01 -6.76 12.29
CA PRO A 393 7.04 -7.42 11.50
C PRO A 393 6.92 -7.06 10.02
N PRO A 394 8.01 -7.12 9.24
CA PRO A 394 7.96 -6.79 7.81
C PRO A 394 7.03 -7.74 7.06
N LYS A 395 6.39 -7.21 6.00
CA LYS A 395 5.51 -8.00 5.13
C LYS A 395 4.35 -8.66 5.88
N THR A 396 3.68 -7.90 6.75
CA THR A 396 2.52 -8.33 7.53
C THR A 396 1.21 -8.00 6.84
N THR A 397 1.11 -6.84 6.19
CA THR A 397 -0.11 -6.33 5.56
C THR A 397 0.02 -6.26 4.04
N TRP A 398 -1.04 -6.63 3.34
CA TRP A 398 -1.17 -6.45 1.90
C TRP A 398 -2.58 -5.95 1.61
N PHE A 399 -2.68 -4.69 1.14
CA PHE A 399 -3.95 -4.09 0.76
C PHE A 399 -4.20 -4.21 -0.73
N GLU A 400 -5.42 -4.63 -1.09
CA GLU A 400 -5.91 -4.65 -2.47
C GLU A 400 -7.34 -4.04 -2.53
N PRO A 401 -7.70 -3.38 -3.64
CA PRO A 401 -6.86 -3.02 -4.79
C PRO A 401 -5.79 -1.99 -4.43
N LYS A 402 -4.64 -2.02 -5.14
CA LYS A 402 -3.65 -0.94 -5.02
C LYS A 402 -4.20 0.34 -5.64
N LEU A 403 -3.93 1.50 -5.02
CA LEU A 403 -4.26 2.79 -5.62
C LEU A 403 -3.57 2.95 -6.97
N ARG A 404 -4.27 3.51 -7.95
CA ARG A 404 -3.63 3.94 -9.20
C ARG A 404 -2.98 5.29 -9.01
N SER A 405 -1.76 5.41 -9.51
CA SER A 405 -1.05 6.67 -9.64
C SER A 405 -1.57 7.41 -10.87
N GLY A 406 -1.66 8.75 -10.81
CA GLY A 406 -2.08 9.60 -11.93
C GLY A 406 -3.58 9.79 -12.11
N VAL A 407 -4.42 9.26 -11.22
CA VAL A 407 -5.85 9.57 -11.20
C VAL A 407 -6.08 11.03 -10.79
N VAL A 408 -5.38 11.47 -9.75
CA VAL A 408 -5.25 12.87 -9.30
C VAL A 408 -3.84 13.04 -8.73
N ILE A 409 -3.22 14.19 -8.98
CA ILE A 409 -1.88 14.56 -8.54
C ILE A 409 -1.99 15.87 -7.76
N HIS A 410 -1.19 16.05 -6.73
CA HIS A 410 -1.06 17.30 -5.99
C HIS A 410 0.29 17.96 -6.30
N SER A 411 0.29 19.22 -6.73
CA SER A 411 1.50 20.02 -6.95
C SER A 411 1.58 21.14 -5.92
N PHE A 412 2.78 21.40 -5.45
CA PHE A 412 3.12 22.55 -4.63
C PHE A 412 4.13 23.48 -5.36
N GLU A 413 4.22 23.37 -6.69
CA GLU A 413 4.95 24.29 -7.55
C GLU A 413 4.28 25.68 -7.45
N GLU A 414 5.06 26.74 -7.12
CA GLU A 414 4.62 28.13 -7.02
C GLU A 414 4.53 28.82 -8.39
#